data_9f59882d1a65b60cf8926fe3bae6fa15
#
_entry.id   9f59882d1a65b60cf8926fe3bae6fa15
#
_cell.length_a   1.000
_cell.length_b   1.000
_cell.length_c   1.000
_cell.angle_alpha   90.00
_cell.angle_beta   90.00
_cell.angle_gamma   90.00
#
_symmetry.space_group_name_H-M   'P 1'
#
loop_
_entity.id
_entity.type
_entity.pdbx_description
1 polymer ?
#
loop_
_entity_poly.entity_id
_entity_poly.type
_entity_poly.pdbx_seq_one_letter_code
_entity_poly.pdbx_strand_id
1 'polypeptide(L)'
;VSSPRRMLVIADSDSYVKWGAALAARLPADWTARVVVLRSPVMPSPRQLRIALKGTGFAPEVVGETAVDDLVTLIAADEPDAVLLSLRGPLVRVVSPLIMRMPNRPVLLSGFPGITIPAERKAVIFRELVDLIVLHSRREVRDFGANAADLGVDVAFGLATFPFLASVGSASAIRNAVVFAAQAKVPAEREDRIRLLGWLADAARAQPEHRVVVKVRAIAGEAQTHREEYGFAELLSEPDVLARLAGRPANLVVEDGPMAEHLAQAAALVTISSTAALEAIALGVPVVMVDDFGVDRALINTVFDGSGLLASSRELIAGRYRHPDPAWLDDNYFHGDEFDDWASHLNALADRRAASGLPQRTRVHNLTGGALRSAYERRRVLGTYDTGTLGAAAAVIGAPVRWTLRRGRKALRTLLGAREDAAPLELPQPAGRP
;
A
#
# COMPACT_ATOMS: atom_id res chain seq x y z
N VAL A 1 2.08 -12.60 37.75
CA VAL A 1 2.15 -11.79 36.51
C VAL A 1 1.99 -12.77 35.35
N SER A 2 0.91 -12.67 34.58
CA SER A 2 0.73 -13.49 33.37
C SER A 2 1.84 -13.18 32.38
N SER A 3 2.32 -14.19 31.66
CA SER A 3 3.29 -13.98 30.58
C SER A 3 2.73 -13.00 29.53
N PRO A 4 3.55 -12.12 28.96
CA PRO A 4 3.08 -11.19 27.94
C PRO A 4 2.55 -11.95 26.72
N ARG A 5 1.49 -11.44 26.12
CA ARG A 5 0.95 -11.94 24.83
C ARG A 5 1.96 -11.73 23.72
N ARG A 6 1.92 -12.61 22.74
CA ARG A 6 2.91 -12.60 21.64
C ARG A 6 2.25 -12.38 20.30
N MET A 7 2.78 -11.43 19.52
CA MET A 7 2.40 -11.21 18.15
C MET A 7 3.54 -11.57 17.20
N LEU A 8 3.26 -12.40 16.19
CA LEU A 8 4.16 -12.63 15.07
C LEU A 8 3.73 -11.77 13.89
N VAL A 9 4.60 -10.87 13.46
CA VAL A 9 4.41 -10.06 12.24
C VAL A 9 5.07 -10.77 11.07
N ILE A 10 4.31 -11.06 10.01
CA ILE A 10 4.81 -11.67 8.78
C ILE A 10 4.68 -10.64 7.66
N ALA A 11 5.79 -10.20 7.08
CA ALA A 11 5.83 -9.17 6.04
C ALA A 11 6.49 -9.68 4.75
N ASP A 12 6.16 -9.11 3.57
CA ASP A 12 6.68 -9.59 2.27
C ASP A 12 7.43 -8.54 1.44
N SER A 13 7.35 -7.28 1.81
CA SER A 13 8.00 -6.18 1.08
C SER A 13 8.38 -5.04 2.03
N ASP A 14 9.21 -4.12 1.57
CA ASP A 14 9.66 -2.95 2.33
C ASP A 14 8.51 -2.15 2.96
N SER A 15 7.50 -1.83 2.18
CA SER A 15 6.32 -1.07 2.64
C SER A 15 5.53 -1.84 3.69
N TYR A 16 5.37 -3.15 3.52
CA TYR A 16 4.68 -3.99 4.49
C TYR A 16 5.53 -4.26 5.75
N VAL A 17 6.86 -4.37 5.64
CA VAL A 17 7.75 -4.38 6.81
C VAL A 17 7.61 -3.10 7.61
N LYS A 18 7.72 -1.94 6.94
CA LYS A 18 7.58 -0.62 7.57
C LYS A 18 6.25 -0.52 8.32
N TRP A 19 5.14 -0.86 7.66
CA TRP A 19 3.80 -0.77 8.23
C TRP A 19 3.61 -1.74 9.41
N GLY A 20 3.93 -3.02 9.22
CA GLY A 20 3.71 -4.04 10.24
C GLY A 20 4.57 -3.85 11.49
N ALA A 21 5.83 -3.45 11.32
CA ALA A 21 6.72 -3.15 12.44
C ALA A 21 6.27 -1.89 13.19
N ALA A 22 5.88 -0.83 12.48
CA ALA A 22 5.41 0.40 13.09
C ALA A 22 4.06 0.21 13.83
N LEU A 23 3.16 -0.63 13.33
CA LEU A 23 1.94 -0.99 14.05
C LEU A 23 2.25 -1.85 15.28
N ALA A 24 3.15 -2.82 15.16
CA ALA A 24 3.57 -3.67 16.28
C ALA A 24 4.31 -2.89 17.38
N ALA A 25 5.02 -1.83 17.05
CA ALA A 25 5.63 -0.92 18.02
C ALA A 25 4.61 -0.15 18.89
N ARG A 26 3.34 -0.13 18.47
CA ARG A 26 2.21 0.52 19.18
C ARG A 26 1.32 -0.46 19.93
N LEU A 27 1.75 -1.70 20.07
CA LEU A 27 1.05 -2.70 20.88
C LEU A 27 0.98 -2.27 22.35
N PRO A 28 -0.08 -2.64 23.07
CA PRO A 28 -0.15 -2.45 24.53
C PRO A 28 1.03 -3.09 25.26
N ALA A 29 1.35 -2.59 26.45
CA ALA A 29 2.53 -3.00 27.23
C ALA A 29 2.53 -4.49 27.65
N ASP A 30 1.38 -5.14 27.66
CA ASP A 30 1.21 -6.56 27.92
C ASP A 30 1.43 -7.46 26.68
N TRP A 31 1.83 -6.85 25.55
CA TRP A 31 2.18 -7.56 24.32
C TRP A 31 3.66 -7.45 23.99
N THR A 32 4.18 -8.47 23.34
CA THR A 32 5.49 -8.46 22.67
C THR A 32 5.33 -8.83 21.22
N ALA A 33 6.24 -8.39 20.36
CA ALA A 33 6.18 -8.70 18.94
C ALA A 33 7.52 -9.17 18.39
N ARG A 34 7.45 -10.05 17.38
CA ARG A 34 8.55 -10.49 16.55
C ARG A 34 8.21 -10.28 15.08
N VAL A 35 9.17 -9.83 14.28
CA VAL A 35 9.00 -9.61 12.83
C VAL A 35 9.78 -10.67 12.05
N VAL A 36 9.13 -11.23 11.02
CA VAL A 36 9.76 -12.11 10.03
C VAL A 36 9.39 -11.69 8.62
N VAL A 37 10.31 -11.88 7.68
CA VAL A 37 10.09 -11.61 6.25
C VAL A 37 9.77 -12.91 5.52
N LEU A 38 8.66 -12.92 4.81
CA LEU A 38 8.24 -14.02 3.96
C LEU A 38 8.98 -13.94 2.62
N ARG A 39 9.70 -15.00 2.27
CA ARG A 39 10.40 -15.09 0.98
C ARG A 39 9.44 -14.96 -0.19
N SER A 40 9.65 -13.93 -0.98
CA SER A 40 8.81 -13.57 -2.14
C SER A 40 9.63 -12.78 -3.17
N PRO A 41 9.15 -12.63 -4.42
CA PRO A 41 9.84 -11.86 -5.46
C PRO A 41 10.05 -10.37 -5.16
N VAL A 42 9.41 -9.85 -4.12
CA VAL A 42 9.52 -8.43 -3.70
C VAL A 42 10.08 -8.30 -2.29
N MET A 43 10.77 -9.32 -1.81
CA MET A 43 11.44 -9.29 -0.52
C MET A 43 12.40 -8.09 -0.44
N PRO A 44 12.41 -7.33 0.67
CA PRO A 44 13.27 -6.16 0.81
C PRO A 44 14.74 -6.56 0.83
N SER A 45 15.58 -5.74 0.21
CA SER A 45 17.03 -5.85 0.36
C SER A 45 17.46 -5.51 1.80
N PRO A 46 18.67 -5.89 2.26
CA PRO A 46 19.16 -5.52 3.58
C PRO A 46 19.15 -4.00 3.85
N ARG A 47 19.40 -3.18 2.81
CA ARG A 47 19.30 -1.73 2.88
C ARG A 47 17.85 -1.27 3.09
N GLN A 48 16.91 -1.79 2.30
CA GLN A 48 15.50 -1.47 2.41
C GLN A 48 14.92 -1.92 3.77
N LEU A 49 15.35 -3.08 4.27
CA LEU A 49 14.93 -3.58 5.58
C LEU A 49 15.36 -2.62 6.70
N ARG A 50 16.61 -2.16 6.71
CA ARG A 50 17.11 -1.18 7.67
C ARG A 50 16.31 0.12 7.64
N ILE A 51 15.99 0.62 6.45
CA ILE A 51 15.19 1.85 6.29
C ILE A 51 13.76 1.62 6.80
N ALA A 52 13.15 0.49 6.46
CA ALA A 52 11.77 0.17 6.86
C ALA A 52 11.62 0.02 8.37
N LEU A 53 12.63 -0.45 9.09
CA LEU A 53 12.60 -0.67 10.53
C LEU A 53 13.06 0.55 11.35
N LYS A 54 13.57 1.60 10.69
CA LYS A 54 14.05 2.81 11.41
C LYS A 54 12.94 3.42 12.26
N GLY A 55 13.20 3.59 13.55
CA GLY A 55 12.26 4.20 14.50
C GLY A 55 11.16 3.26 15.03
N THR A 56 11.16 1.97 14.66
CA THR A 56 10.16 0.99 15.13
C THR A 56 10.57 0.20 16.38
N GLY A 57 11.83 0.31 16.81
CA GLY A 57 12.37 -0.49 17.92
C GLY A 57 12.80 -1.91 17.52
N PHE A 58 12.56 -2.35 16.29
CA PHE A 58 13.03 -3.65 15.80
C PHE A 58 14.40 -3.50 15.13
N ALA A 59 15.38 -4.31 15.59
CA ALA A 59 16.70 -4.35 14.99
C ALA A 59 16.69 -5.23 13.73
N PRO A 60 17.25 -4.77 12.59
CA PRO A 60 17.26 -5.54 11.34
C PRO A 60 17.93 -6.93 11.46
N GLU A 61 18.89 -7.05 12.36
CA GLU A 61 19.70 -8.27 12.56
C GLU A 61 18.89 -9.41 13.20
N VAL A 62 17.79 -9.10 13.90
CA VAL A 62 16.92 -10.11 14.53
C VAL A 62 15.70 -10.47 13.67
N VAL A 63 15.53 -9.81 12.52
CA VAL A 63 14.45 -10.12 11.58
C VAL A 63 14.85 -11.33 10.75
N GLY A 64 14.20 -12.46 11.03
CA GLY A 64 14.41 -13.70 10.28
C GLY A 64 13.66 -13.73 8.96
N GLU A 65 14.04 -14.69 8.10
CA GLU A 65 13.30 -15.00 6.87
C GLU A 65 12.64 -16.36 7.00
N THR A 66 11.48 -16.52 6.34
CA THR A 66 10.77 -17.80 6.31
C THR A 66 10.18 -18.07 4.93
N ALA A 67 10.07 -19.35 4.55
CA ALA A 67 9.31 -19.76 3.37
C ALA A 67 7.85 -20.01 3.73
N VAL A 68 6.96 -19.98 2.73
CA VAL A 68 5.53 -20.29 2.95
C VAL A 68 5.33 -21.68 3.51
N ASP A 69 6.14 -22.65 3.09
CA ASP A 69 6.03 -24.03 3.52
C ASP A 69 6.46 -24.25 4.98
N ASP A 70 7.32 -23.38 5.50
CA ASP A 70 7.82 -23.44 6.89
C ASP A 70 6.94 -22.64 7.87
N LEU A 71 5.96 -21.85 7.37
CA LEU A 71 5.18 -20.94 8.20
C LEU A 71 4.40 -21.64 9.31
N VAL A 72 3.76 -22.76 9.02
CA VAL A 72 2.96 -23.50 10.01
C VAL A 72 3.87 -24.03 11.12
N THR A 73 5.04 -24.54 10.78
CA THR A 73 6.05 -25.03 11.74
C THR A 73 6.58 -23.88 12.59
N LEU A 74 6.88 -22.73 11.97
CA LEU A 74 7.34 -21.53 12.68
C LEU A 74 6.27 -21.05 13.69
N ILE A 75 5.01 -20.93 13.25
CA ILE A 75 3.90 -20.48 14.10
C ILE A 75 3.64 -21.48 15.24
N ALA A 76 3.74 -22.79 14.97
CA ALA A 76 3.59 -23.82 15.98
C ALA A 76 4.72 -23.80 17.03
N ALA A 77 5.95 -23.46 16.62
CA ALA A 77 7.09 -23.33 17.53
C ALA A 77 7.05 -22.03 18.36
N ASP A 78 6.64 -20.92 17.74
CA ASP A 78 6.54 -19.62 18.40
C ASP A 78 5.28 -19.48 19.28
N GLU A 79 4.24 -20.27 19.02
CA GLU A 79 2.92 -20.23 19.69
C GLU A 79 2.40 -18.81 19.93
N PRO A 80 2.30 -17.94 18.91
CA PRO A 80 1.84 -16.57 19.11
C PRO A 80 0.34 -16.53 19.41
N ASP A 81 -0.09 -15.54 20.19
CA ASP A 81 -1.51 -15.26 20.44
C ASP A 81 -2.16 -14.63 19.20
N ALA A 82 -1.38 -13.86 18.43
CA ALA A 82 -1.83 -13.21 17.22
C ALA A 82 -0.77 -13.27 16.11
N VAL A 83 -1.23 -13.32 14.86
CA VAL A 83 -0.38 -13.19 13.66
C VAL A 83 -0.87 -12.01 12.84
N LEU A 84 -0.01 -11.01 12.65
CA LEU A 84 -0.25 -9.91 11.74
C LEU A 84 0.27 -10.26 10.35
N LEU A 85 -0.65 -10.54 9.43
CA LEU A 85 -0.36 -10.75 8.01
C LEU A 85 -0.14 -9.40 7.32
N SER A 86 1.04 -8.83 7.54
CA SER A 86 1.52 -7.61 6.89
C SER A 86 1.99 -7.95 5.47
N LEU A 87 1.05 -8.36 4.63
CA LEU A 87 1.30 -8.97 3.32
C LEU A 87 0.40 -8.35 2.25
N ARG A 88 0.91 -8.33 1.01
CA ARG A 88 0.06 -8.01 -0.15
C ARG A 88 -1.15 -8.94 -0.21
N GLY A 89 -2.32 -8.40 -0.56
CA GLY A 89 -3.59 -9.14 -0.54
C GLY A 89 -3.55 -10.54 -1.16
N PRO A 90 -2.96 -10.76 -2.35
CA PRO A 90 -2.81 -12.10 -2.92
C PRO A 90 -2.01 -13.05 -2.04
N LEU A 91 -1.02 -12.58 -1.26
CA LEU A 91 -0.29 -13.42 -0.30
C LEU A 91 -1.09 -13.69 0.97
N VAL A 92 -1.84 -12.71 1.49
CA VAL A 92 -2.80 -12.96 2.58
C VAL A 92 -3.73 -14.11 2.20
N ARG A 93 -4.26 -14.10 0.96
CA ARG A 93 -5.13 -15.17 0.44
C ARG A 93 -4.45 -16.54 0.36
N VAL A 94 -3.14 -16.58 0.15
CA VAL A 94 -2.36 -17.84 0.11
C VAL A 94 -2.04 -18.34 1.51
N VAL A 95 -1.67 -17.44 2.42
CA VAL A 95 -1.16 -17.76 3.76
C VAL A 95 -2.28 -18.06 4.75
N SER A 96 -3.34 -17.24 4.76
CA SER A 96 -4.41 -17.35 5.76
C SER A 96 -5.06 -18.74 5.85
N PRO A 97 -5.28 -19.51 4.76
CA PRO A 97 -5.83 -20.86 4.87
C PRO A 97 -4.90 -21.88 5.53
N LEU A 98 -3.59 -21.64 5.50
CA LEU A 98 -2.62 -22.52 6.16
C LEU A 98 -2.76 -22.40 7.67
N ILE A 99 -2.84 -21.16 8.17
CA ILE A 99 -2.98 -20.84 9.58
C ILE A 99 -4.40 -21.23 10.08
N MET A 100 -5.41 -20.99 9.25
CA MET A 100 -6.80 -21.29 9.58
C MET A 100 -7.02 -22.79 9.89
N ARG A 101 -6.20 -23.69 9.36
CA ARG A 101 -6.27 -25.15 9.61
C ARG A 101 -5.57 -25.60 10.88
N MET A 102 -4.84 -24.71 11.57
CA MET A 102 -4.15 -25.08 12.82
C MET A 102 -5.16 -25.32 13.95
N PRO A 103 -4.96 -26.33 14.80
CA PRO A 103 -5.92 -26.70 15.85
C PRO A 103 -6.22 -25.55 16.82
N ASN A 104 -5.22 -24.88 17.33
CA ASN A 104 -5.38 -23.72 18.23
C ASN A 104 -4.81 -22.48 17.54
N ARG A 105 -5.43 -22.09 16.43
CA ARG A 105 -4.95 -21.02 15.60
C ARG A 105 -4.84 -19.67 16.35
N PRO A 106 -3.83 -18.86 16.06
CA PRO A 106 -3.76 -17.48 16.57
C PRO A 106 -4.87 -16.59 15.99
N VAL A 107 -5.07 -15.43 16.61
CA VAL A 107 -5.84 -14.34 16.01
C VAL A 107 -5.16 -13.90 14.72
N LEU A 108 -5.90 -13.78 13.61
CA LEU A 108 -5.36 -13.31 12.34
C LEU A 108 -5.72 -11.85 12.09
N LEU A 109 -4.71 -11.01 11.98
CA LEU A 109 -4.86 -9.61 11.59
C LEU A 109 -4.29 -9.38 10.18
N SER A 110 -4.78 -8.37 9.49
CA SER A 110 -4.16 -7.82 8.28
C SER A 110 -4.51 -6.34 8.16
N GLY A 111 -3.91 -5.65 7.20
CA GLY A 111 -4.20 -4.23 6.91
C GLY A 111 -3.46 -3.77 5.67
N PHE A 112 -3.16 -2.47 5.61
CA PHE A 112 -2.61 -1.84 4.42
C PHE A 112 -1.53 -0.81 4.76
N PRO A 113 -0.43 -0.75 4.01
CA PRO A 113 0.68 0.16 4.28
C PRO A 113 0.49 1.56 3.68
N GLY A 114 -0.68 1.87 3.13
CA GLY A 114 -0.92 3.13 2.43
C GLY A 114 -2.39 3.45 2.24
N ILE A 115 -2.66 4.49 1.47
CA ILE A 115 -4.00 4.93 1.10
C ILE A 115 -4.76 3.82 0.38
N THR A 116 -6.00 3.55 0.82
CA THR A 116 -6.85 2.49 0.26
C THR A 116 -8.22 2.98 -0.21
N ILE A 117 -8.41 4.29 -0.30
CA ILE A 117 -9.58 4.88 -0.94
C ILE A 117 -9.30 5.11 -2.44
N PRO A 118 -10.20 4.67 -3.31
CA PRO A 118 -11.49 4.01 -3.05
C PRO A 118 -11.34 2.57 -2.54
N ALA A 119 -12.16 2.20 -1.55
CA ALA A 119 -12.13 0.87 -0.95
C ALA A 119 -12.47 -0.22 -2.00
N GLU A 120 -11.54 -1.13 -2.21
CA GLU A 120 -11.69 -2.19 -3.22
C GLU A 120 -12.33 -3.46 -2.63
N ARG A 121 -13.46 -3.90 -3.19
CA ARG A 121 -14.11 -5.19 -2.81
C ARG A 121 -13.14 -6.37 -2.82
N LYS A 122 -12.21 -6.36 -3.79
CA LYS A 122 -11.17 -7.40 -3.91
C LYS A 122 -10.22 -7.43 -2.73
N ALA A 123 -9.96 -6.32 -2.07
CA ALA A 123 -9.11 -6.25 -0.89
C ALA A 123 -9.75 -6.96 0.31
N VAL A 124 -11.08 -6.87 0.46
CA VAL A 124 -11.86 -7.66 1.44
C VAL A 124 -11.80 -9.15 1.09
N ILE A 125 -12.07 -9.51 -0.17
CA ILE A 125 -12.03 -10.92 -0.64
C ILE A 125 -10.66 -11.58 -0.36
N PHE A 126 -9.57 -10.84 -0.49
CA PHE A 126 -8.25 -11.37 -0.16
C PHE A 126 -8.05 -11.61 1.33
N ARG A 127 -8.82 -10.96 2.18
CA ARG A 127 -8.74 -10.98 3.64
C ARG A 127 -9.97 -11.64 4.30
N GLU A 128 -10.81 -12.35 3.53
CA GLU A 128 -12.04 -12.97 4.05
C GLU A 128 -11.84 -13.98 5.18
N LEU A 129 -10.62 -14.45 5.40
CA LEU A 129 -10.27 -15.37 6.48
C LEU A 129 -9.61 -14.71 7.70
N VAL A 130 -9.31 -13.40 7.68
CA VAL A 130 -8.74 -12.75 8.86
C VAL A 130 -9.84 -12.40 9.86
N ASP A 131 -9.47 -12.24 11.13
CA ASP A 131 -10.39 -11.88 12.19
C ASP A 131 -10.55 -10.37 12.32
N LEU A 132 -9.46 -9.62 12.01
CA LEU A 132 -9.42 -8.17 12.13
C LEU A 132 -8.65 -7.55 10.95
N ILE A 133 -9.25 -6.55 10.30
CA ILE A 133 -8.57 -5.69 9.32
C ILE A 133 -8.32 -4.33 9.97
N VAL A 134 -7.05 -3.95 10.07
CA VAL A 134 -6.64 -2.64 10.61
C VAL A 134 -6.62 -1.63 9.47
N LEU A 135 -7.32 -0.53 9.67
CA LEU A 135 -7.51 0.59 8.74
C LEU A 135 -7.06 1.90 9.39
N HIS A 136 -6.86 2.94 8.59
CA HIS A 136 -6.20 4.16 9.04
C HIS A 136 -7.04 5.43 8.91
N SER A 137 -8.28 5.31 8.47
CA SER A 137 -9.20 6.43 8.43
C SER A 137 -10.64 5.99 8.73
N ARG A 138 -11.44 6.90 9.28
CA ARG A 138 -12.87 6.67 9.53
C ARG A 138 -13.61 6.37 8.22
N ARG A 139 -13.21 7.02 7.13
CA ARG A 139 -13.74 6.76 5.79
C ARG A 139 -13.43 5.34 5.33
N GLU A 140 -12.19 4.88 5.52
CA GLU A 140 -11.84 3.49 5.19
C GLU A 140 -12.70 2.49 5.97
N VAL A 141 -12.88 2.69 7.28
CA VAL A 141 -13.70 1.78 8.12
C VAL A 141 -15.14 1.71 7.58
N ARG A 142 -15.76 2.84 7.21
CA ARG A 142 -17.10 2.86 6.62
C ARG A 142 -17.15 2.16 5.27
N ASP A 143 -16.23 2.51 4.36
CA ASP A 143 -16.27 2.05 2.97
C ASP A 143 -15.92 0.54 2.88
N PHE A 144 -14.94 0.08 3.65
CA PHE A 144 -14.62 -1.35 3.73
C PHE A 144 -15.69 -2.15 4.47
N GLY A 145 -16.31 -1.56 5.52
CA GLY A 145 -17.44 -2.14 6.22
C GLY A 145 -18.64 -2.37 5.29
N ALA A 146 -18.99 -1.37 4.48
CA ALA A 146 -20.01 -1.50 3.44
C ALA A 146 -19.67 -2.60 2.43
N ASN A 147 -18.43 -2.62 1.93
CA ASN A 147 -17.98 -3.68 1.02
C ASN A 147 -18.01 -5.09 1.65
N ALA A 148 -17.69 -5.23 2.92
CA ALA A 148 -17.75 -6.52 3.62
C ALA A 148 -19.19 -6.99 3.78
N ALA A 149 -20.10 -6.08 4.16
CA ALA A 149 -21.53 -6.37 4.27
C ALA A 149 -22.12 -6.83 2.93
N ASP A 150 -21.84 -6.10 1.85
CA ASP A 150 -22.28 -6.46 0.49
C ASP A 150 -21.74 -7.80 0.01
N LEU A 151 -20.56 -8.18 0.48
CA LEU A 151 -19.92 -9.45 0.14
C LEU A 151 -20.34 -10.60 1.07
N GLY A 152 -21.06 -10.32 2.16
CA GLY A 152 -21.36 -11.33 3.19
C GLY A 152 -20.09 -11.84 3.88
N VAL A 153 -19.06 -11.01 4.02
CA VAL A 153 -17.80 -11.34 4.71
C VAL A 153 -17.88 -10.83 6.14
N ASP A 154 -17.86 -11.76 7.10
CA ASP A 154 -17.83 -11.45 8.53
C ASP A 154 -16.37 -11.22 8.98
N VAL A 155 -15.95 -9.95 9.07
CA VAL A 155 -14.63 -9.54 9.54
C VAL A 155 -14.76 -8.27 10.37
N ALA A 156 -14.00 -8.18 11.46
CA ALA A 156 -13.92 -6.94 12.23
C ALA A 156 -13.00 -5.91 11.55
N PHE A 157 -13.31 -4.64 11.72
CA PHE A 157 -12.46 -3.53 11.32
C PHE A 157 -12.03 -2.76 12.55
N GLY A 158 -10.72 -2.46 12.66
CA GLY A 158 -10.16 -1.66 13.73
C GLY A 158 -9.51 -0.41 13.16
N LEU A 159 -9.78 0.73 13.77
CA LEU A 159 -9.17 2.00 13.44
C LEU A 159 -7.82 2.13 14.15
N ALA A 160 -6.80 2.55 13.44
CA ALA A 160 -5.49 2.87 13.97
C ALA A 160 -4.95 4.14 13.31
N THR A 161 -4.47 5.10 14.07
CA THR A 161 -3.71 6.24 13.54
C THR A 161 -2.61 5.74 12.61
N PHE A 162 -2.44 6.39 11.48
CA PHE A 162 -1.49 5.93 10.46
C PHE A 162 -0.07 5.90 11.04
N PRO A 163 0.60 4.73 11.13
CA PRO A 163 1.82 4.58 11.93
C PRO A 163 2.98 5.49 11.52
N PHE A 164 3.00 5.91 10.25
CA PHE A 164 4.07 6.76 9.73
C PHE A 164 3.94 8.22 10.15
N LEU A 165 2.73 8.66 10.53
CA LEU A 165 2.49 10.05 10.91
C LEU A 165 3.02 10.36 12.32
N ALA A 166 3.08 9.36 13.20
CA ALA A 166 3.59 9.52 14.56
C ALA A 166 5.12 9.70 14.63
N SER A 167 5.86 9.31 13.60
CA SER A 167 7.33 9.37 13.55
C SER A 167 7.87 10.46 12.63
N VAL A 168 7.02 11.40 12.21
CA VAL A 168 7.44 12.49 11.34
C VAL A 168 8.31 13.46 12.15
N GLY A 169 9.58 13.61 11.73
CA GLY A 169 10.57 14.45 12.41
C GLY A 169 10.17 15.94 12.41
N SER A 170 10.88 16.75 13.16
CA SER A 170 10.66 18.20 13.16
C SER A 170 11.11 18.81 11.82
N ALA A 171 10.35 19.80 11.36
CA ALA A 171 10.71 20.57 10.19
C ALA A 171 11.99 21.40 10.42
N SER A 172 12.79 21.57 9.38
CA SER A 172 13.91 22.50 9.37
C SER A 172 13.43 23.94 9.48
N ALA A 173 14.25 24.82 10.07
CA ALA A 173 14.03 26.27 10.08
C ALA A 173 14.06 26.87 8.66
N ILE A 174 14.78 26.25 7.72
CA ILE A 174 14.90 26.69 6.34
C ILE A 174 14.09 25.71 5.47
N ARG A 175 13.02 26.21 4.87
CA ARG A 175 12.16 25.48 3.93
C ARG A 175 12.20 26.18 2.57
N ASN A 176 13.05 25.72 1.69
CA ASN A 176 13.27 26.32 0.38
C ASN A 176 13.12 25.35 -0.80
N ALA A 177 12.60 24.15 -0.56
CA ALA A 177 12.41 23.15 -1.60
C ALA A 177 10.91 22.93 -1.91
N VAL A 178 10.55 22.99 -3.19
CA VAL A 178 9.28 22.46 -3.71
C VAL A 178 9.54 21.03 -4.13
N VAL A 179 9.02 20.05 -3.42
CA VAL A 179 9.33 18.63 -3.60
C VAL A 179 8.24 17.95 -4.39
N PHE A 180 8.53 17.48 -5.60
CA PHE A 180 7.63 16.60 -6.34
C PHE A 180 7.90 15.14 -5.96
N ALA A 181 6.92 14.47 -5.33
CA ALA A 181 6.98 13.06 -4.98
C ALA A 181 6.62 12.19 -6.19
N ALA A 182 7.63 11.74 -6.94
CA ALA A 182 7.46 10.90 -8.12
C ALA A 182 6.90 9.51 -7.77
N GLN A 183 6.03 9.00 -8.65
CA GLN A 183 5.41 7.69 -8.54
C GLN A 183 5.73 6.84 -9.78
N ALA A 184 5.96 5.54 -9.59
CA ALA A 184 6.35 4.65 -10.69
C ALA A 184 5.29 4.51 -11.80
N LYS A 185 4.01 4.67 -11.46
CA LYS A 185 2.88 4.42 -12.37
C LYS A 185 1.93 5.60 -12.56
N VAL A 186 2.19 6.74 -11.93
CA VAL A 186 1.31 7.91 -12.00
C VAL A 186 2.14 9.16 -12.24
N PRO A 187 1.94 9.82 -13.38
CA PRO A 187 1.21 9.33 -14.55
C PRO A 187 1.95 8.17 -15.23
N ALA A 188 1.22 7.30 -15.96
CA ALA A 188 1.81 6.12 -16.59
C ALA A 188 2.48 6.44 -17.92
N GLU A 189 1.85 7.32 -18.71
CA GLU A 189 2.24 7.59 -20.09
C GLU A 189 3.45 8.52 -20.15
N ARG A 190 4.36 8.27 -21.12
CA ARG A 190 5.57 9.10 -21.35
C ARG A 190 5.22 10.57 -21.55
N GLU A 191 4.23 10.86 -22.39
CA GLU A 191 3.83 12.23 -22.71
C GLU A 191 3.30 13.00 -21.50
N ASP A 192 2.56 12.32 -20.63
CA ASP A 192 2.05 12.92 -19.40
C ASP A 192 3.18 13.23 -18.41
N ARG A 193 4.21 12.38 -18.35
CA ARG A 193 5.42 12.65 -17.55
C ARG A 193 6.22 13.85 -18.08
N ILE A 194 6.36 13.95 -19.39
CA ILE A 194 7.03 15.10 -20.01
C ILE A 194 6.23 16.38 -19.75
N ARG A 195 4.90 16.33 -19.86
CA ARG A 195 4.02 17.46 -19.55
C ARG A 195 4.18 17.91 -18.09
N LEU A 196 4.21 16.96 -17.17
CA LEU A 196 4.45 17.23 -15.75
C LEU A 196 5.83 17.85 -15.49
N LEU A 197 6.89 17.33 -16.15
CA LEU A 197 8.22 17.94 -16.10
C LEU A 197 8.21 19.37 -16.64
N GLY A 198 7.40 19.65 -17.66
CA GLY A 198 7.19 21.01 -18.17
C GLY A 198 6.66 21.95 -17.09
N TRP A 199 5.61 21.55 -16.40
CA TRP A 199 5.04 22.34 -15.28
C TRP A 199 6.02 22.55 -14.13
N LEU A 200 6.81 21.52 -13.79
CA LEU A 200 7.85 21.65 -12.76
C LEU A 200 9.00 22.59 -13.21
N ALA A 201 9.38 22.54 -14.49
CA ALA A 201 10.36 23.48 -15.06
C ALA A 201 9.83 24.92 -15.07
N ASP A 202 8.56 25.11 -15.41
CA ASP A 202 7.92 26.43 -15.38
C ASP A 202 7.78 26.95 -13.94
N ALA A 203 7.44 26.09 -12.99
CA ALA A 203 7.43 26.42 -11.57
C ALA A 203 8.84 26.83 -11.08
N ALA A 204 9.87 26.10 -11.50
CA ALA A 204 11.26 26.43 -11.18
C ALA A 204 11.69 27.80 -11.71
N ARG A 205 11.24 28.17 -12.91
CA ARG A 205 11.52 29.52 -13.51
C ARG A 205 10.75 30.62 -12.79
N ALA A 206 9.49 30.35 -12.44
CA ALA A 206 8.62 31.32 -11.78
C ALA A 206 9.00 31.55 -10.29
N GLN A 207 9.71 30.62 -9.68
CA GLN A 207 10.05 30.62 -8.25
C GLN A 207 11.58 30.39 -8.09
N PRO A 208 12.45 31.31 -8.53
CA PRO A 208 13.90 31.10 -8.53
C PRO A 208 14.51 30.97 -7.13
N GLU A 209 13.82 31.42 -6.10
CA GLU A 209 14.18 31.29 -4.68
C GLU A 209 14.01 29.87 -4.14
N HIS A 210 13.21 29.03 -4.81
CA HIS A 210 12.99 27.65 -4.42
C HIS A 210 13.81 26.69 -5.30
N ARG A 211 14.30 25.63 -4.70
CA ARG A 211 14.73 24.42 -5.42
C ARG A 211 13.50 23.57 -5.75
N VAL A 212 13.30 23.22 -6.99
CA VAL A 212 12.26 22.26 -7.40
C VAL A 212 12.90 20.89 -7.52
N VAL A 213 12.54 20.02 -6.59
CA VAL A 213 13.16 18.69 -6.44
C VAL A 213 12.21 17.62 -7.00
N VAL A 214 12.61 16.94 -8.06
CA VAL A 214 11.97 15.71 -8.52
C VAL A 214 12.52 14.57 -7.68
N LYS A 215 11.79 14.19 -6.62
CA LYS A 215 12.19 13.12 -5.71
C LYS A 215 11.77 11.78 -6.27
N VAL A 216 12.74 10.98 -6.75
CA VAL A 216 12.53 9.63 -7.28
C VAL A 216 12.61 8.57 -6.17
N ARG A 217 12.03 7.38 -6.40
CA ARG A 217 11.90 6.34 -5.35
C ARG A 217 13.15 5.50 -5.18
N ALA A 218 13.87 5.24 -6.26
CA ALA A 218 15.05 4.38 -6.27
C ALA A 218 16.02 4.82 -7.36
N ILE A 219 17.27 4.43 -7.21
CA ILE A 219 18.32 4.60 -8.21
C ILE A 219 18.15 3.51 -9.27
N ALA A 220 18.60 3.79 -10.49
CA ALA A 220 18.60 2.82 -11.59
C ALA A 220 19.27 1.50 -11.16
N GLY A 221 18.53 0.37 -11.31
CA GLY A 221 19.03 -0.98 -10.99
C GLY A 221 18.55 -1.55 -9.64
N GLU A 222 17.94 -0.77 -8.76
CA GLU A 222 17.33 -1.31 -7.53
C GLU A 222 15.98 -1.98 -7.80
N ALA A 223 15.71 -3.11 -7.11
CA ALA A 223 14.42 -3.79 -7.17
C ALA A 223 13.31 -2.91 -6.57
N GLN A 224 12.27 -2.63 -7.33
CA GLN A 224 11.12 -1.83 -6.91
C GLN A 224 9.85 -2.69 -6.90
N THR A 225 8.93 -2.37 -5.98
CA THR A 225 7.59 -2.98 -5.92
C THR A 225 6.81 -2.78 -7.23
N HIS A 226 7.09 -1.68 -7.93
CA HIS A 226 6.52 -1.34 -9.23
C HIS A 226 7.64 -0.89 -10.18
N ARG A 227 7.75 -1.55 -11.34
CA ARG A 227 8.69 -1.14 -12.39
C ARG A 227 8.24 0.20 -12.98
N GLU A 228 9.14 1.17 -13.02
CA GLU A 228 8.97 2.42 -13.73
C GLU A 228 9.37 2.22 -15.19
N GLU A 229 8.51 2.62 -16.13
CA GLU A 229 8.76 2.43 -17.56
C GLU A 229 9.49 3.64 -18.15
N TYR A 230 9.17 4.85 -17.66
CA TYR A 230 9.76 6.11 -18.08
C TYR A 230 10.22 6.88 -16.84
N GLY A 231 11.48 6.70 -16.43
CA GLY A 231 12.04 7.38 -15.26
C GLY A 231 12.17 8.88 -15.48
N PHE A 232 11.85 9.68 -14.48
CA PHE A 232 11.97 11.15 -14.57
C PHE A 232 13.42 11.61 -14.75
N ALA A 233 14.38 10.88 -14.15
CA ALA A 233 15.81 11.19 -14.31
C ALA A 233 16.27 10.93 -15.75
N GLU A 234 15.82 9.82 -16.34
CA GLU A 234 16.13 9.46 -17.73
C GLU A 234 15.51 10.46 -18.69
N LEU A 235 14.22 10.78 -18.53
CA LEU A 235 13.54 11.78 -19.34
C LEU A 235 14.25 13.14 -19.33
N LEU A 236 14.72 13.60 -18.16
CA LEU A 236 15.46 14.86 -18.03
C LEU A 236 16.88 14.82 -18.64
N SER A 237 17.37 13.67 -19.09
CA SER A 237 18.62 13.52 -19.83
C SER A 237 18.43 13.42 -21.35
N GLU A 238 17.19 13.27 -21.83
CA GLU A 238 16.88 13.15 -23.26
C GLU A 238 16.89 14.52 -23.95
N PRO A 239 17.64 14.71 -25.07
CA PRO A 239 17.74 16.01 -25.76
C PRO A 239 16.41 16.56 -26.29
N ASP A 240 15.52 15.69 -26.78
CA ASP A 240 14.19 16.08 -27.27
C ASP A 240 13.29 16.55 -26.12
N VAL A 241 13.36 15.92 -24.96
CA VAL A 241 12.65 16.37 -23.75
C VAL A 241 13.19 17.73 -23.30
N LEU A 242 14.52 17.89 -23.21
CA LEU A 242 15.13 19.17 -22.84
C LEU A 242 14.77 20.32 -23.80
N ALA A 243 14.69 20.02 -25.10
CA ALA A 243 14.23 21.02 -26.10
C ALA A 243 12.76 21.42 -25.84
N ARG A 244 11.88 20.47 -25.53
CA ARG A 244 10.47 20.74 -25.18
C ARG A 244 10.32 21.54 -23.90
N LEU A 245 11.23 21.38 -22.95
CA LEU A 245 11.26 22.12 -21.69
C LEU A 245 11.92 23.50 -21.83
N ALA A 246 12.35 23.91 -23.01
CA ALA A 246 13.17 25.12 -23.23
C ALA A 246 14.43 25.13 -22.32
N GLY A 247 15.07 23.99 -22.19
CA GLY A 247 16.20 23.74 -21.30
C GLY A 247 15.78 23.40 -19.85
N ARG A 248 16.70 22.81 -19.11
CA ARG A 248 16.52 22.51 -17.69
C ARG A 248 16.90 23.70 -16.82
N PRO A 249 15.98 24.27 -16.01
CA PRO A 249 16.34 25.32 -15.05
C PRO A 249 17.39 24.83 -14.04
N ALA A 250 18.30 25.69 -13.61
CA ALA A 250 19.38 25.33 -12.68
C ALA A 250 18.87 24.88 -11.31
N ASN A 251 17.70 25.37 -10.88
CA ASN A 251 17.04 25.01 -9.63
C ASN A 251 16.08 23.81 -9.76
N LEU A 252 15.94 23.19 -10.94
CA LEU A 252 15.23 21.92 -11.12
C LEU A 252 16.21 20.77 -11.00
N VAL A 253 16.10 19.99 -9.93
CA VAL A 253 17.03 18.90 -9.61
C VAL A 253 16.29 17.56 -9.44
N VAL A 254 17.01 16.46 -9.67
CA VAL A 254 16.50 15.10 -9.39
C VAL A 254 17.27 14.56 -8.20
N GLU A 255 16.56 14.07 -7.21
CA GLU A 255 17.16 13.52 -5.99
C GLU A 255 16.45 12.21 -5.58
N ASP A 256 17.19 11.35 -4.94
CA ASP A 256 16.69 10.14 -4.28
C ASP A 256 16.78 10.30 -2.74
N GLY A 257 16.69 9.19 -2.00
CA GLY A 257 16.83 9.19 -0.55
C GLY A 257 15.50 9.16 0.21
N PRO A 258 15.53 9.27 1.54
CA PRO A 258 14.33 9.21 2.38
C PRO A 258 13.40 10.41 2.17
N MET A 259 12.10 10.16 2.02
CA MET A 259 11.11 11.25 1.86
C MET A 259 11.11 12.21 3.05
N ALA A 260 11.29 11.71 4.26
CA ALA A 260 11.30 12.53 5.47
C ALA A 260 12.39 13.61 5.44
N GLU A 261 13.57 13.34 4.85
CA GLU A 261 14.67 14.31 4.72
C GLU A 261 14.30 15.43 3.75
N HIS A 262 13.64 15.10 2.63
CA HIS A 262 13.13 16.08 1.67
C HIS A 262 12.01 16.91 2.26
N LEU A 263 11.06 16.29 2.96
CA LEU A 263 9.94 17.00 3.60
C LEU A 263 10.40 17.94 4.72
N ALA A 264 11.46 17.60 5.44
CA ALA A 264 12.02 18.49 6.47
C ALA A 264 12.43 19.86 5.92
N GLN A 265 12.85 19.93 4.65
CA GLN A 265 13.27 21.15 3.94
C GLN A 265 12.21 21.68 2.98
N ALA A 266 11.03 21.04 2.89
CA ALA A 266 10.02 21.37 1.91
C ALA A 266 9.27 22.66 2.29
N ALA A 267 9.24 23.62 1.39
CA ALA A 267 8.28 24.74 1.38
C ALA A 267 6.90 24.26 0.93
N ALA A 268 6.86 23.27 0.02
CA ALA A 268 5.65 22.61 -0.42
C ALA A 268 5.94 21.20 -0.95
N LEU A 269 4.93 20.32 -0.86
CA LEU A 269 4.92 19.04 -1.57
C LEU A 269 3.99 19.11 -2.78
N VAL A 270 4.42 18.56 -3.89
CA VAL A 270 3.65 18.38 -5.12
C VAL A 270 3.54 16.89 -5.42
N THR A 271 2.35 16.41 -5.73
CA THR A 271 2.16 15.02 -6.17
C THR A 271 0.83 14.85 -6.90
N ILE A 272 0.54 13.64 -7.42
CA ILE A 272 -0.76 13.30 -7.98
C ILE A 272 -1.55 12.42 -7.00
N SER A 273 -0.89 11.43 -6.34
CA SER A 273 -1.58 10.49 -5.43
C SER A 273 -0.65 9.79 -4.43
N SER A 274 0.53 10.37 -4.16
CA SER A 274 1.49 9.74 -3.24
C SER A 274 1.05 9.84 -1.78
N THR A 275 1.29 8.77 -1.01
CA THR A 275 1.16 8.79 0.46
C THR A 275 2.07 9.81 1.14
N ALA A 276 3.11 10.29 0.45
CA ALA A 276 3.94 11.39 0.92
C ALA A 276 3.13 12.68 1.22
N ALA A 277 1.93 12.82 0.61
CA ALA A 277 1.01 13.91 0.94
C ALA A 277 0.60 13.87 2.41
N LEU A 278 0.33 12.68 2.96
CA LEU A 278 -0.03 12.52 4.37
C LEU A 278 1.15 12.88 5.29
N GLU A 279 2.38 12.46 4.93
CA GLU A 279 3.59 12.82 5.69
C GLU A 279 3.83 14.34 5.65
N ALA A 280 3.61 14.98 4.51
CA ALA A 280 3.73 16.45 4.37
C ALA A 280 2.70 17.18 5.23
N ILE A 281 1.44 16.75 5.19
CA ILE A 281 0.35 17.31 6.00
C ILE A 281 0.68 17.21 7.50
N ALA A 282 1.18 16.05 7.94
CA ALA A 282 1.59 15.85 9.34
C ALA A 282 2.71 16.80 9.77
N LEU A 283 3.62 17.18 8.86
CA LEU A 283 4.69 18.18 9.09
C LEU A 283 4.19 19.63 8.96
N GLY A 284 2.92 19.87 8.68
CA GLY A 284 2.41 21.20 8.36
C GLY A 284 3.00 21.79 7.07
N VAL A 285 3.48 20.93 6.15
CA VAL A 285 3.95 21.33 4.83
C VAL A 285 2.75 21.49 3.91
N PRO A 286 2.58 22.63 3.22
CA PRO A 286 1.54 22.81 2.22
C PRO A 286 1.66 21.78 1.09
N VAL A 287 0.53 21.40 0.48
CA VAL A 287 0.47 20.37 -0.56
C VAL A 287 -0.25 20.89 -1.80
N VAL A 288 0.21 20.47 -2.97
CA VAL A 288 -0.53 20.55 -4.25
C VAL A 288 -0.74 19.14 -4.78
N MET A 289 -1.99 18.73 -4.89
CA MET A 289 -2.41 17.52 -5.59
C MET A 289 -2.76 17.90 -7.02
N VAL A 290 -1.87 17.66 -7.99
CA VAL A 290 -2.07 18.05 -9.39
C VAL A 290 -3.24 17.27 -9.97
N ASP A 291 -4.30 17.98 -10.40
CA ASP A 291 -5.55 17.44 -10.92
C ASP A 291 -5.71 17.56 -12.45
N ASP A 292 -4.75 18.12 -13.16
CA ASP A 292 -4.79 18.26 -14.63
C ASP A 292 -4.88 16.91 -15.38
N PHE A 293 -4.53 15.79 -14.72
CA PHE A 293 -4.71 14.45 -15.26
C PHE A 293 -6.08 13.83 -14.90
N GLY A 294 -6.91 14.57 -14.15
CA GLY A 294 -8.17 14.11 -13.62
C GLY A 294 -8.10 13.62 -12.18
N VAL A 295 -9.29 13.37 -11.62
CA VAL A 295 -9.46 12.76 -10.30
C VAL A 295 -10.30 11.50 -10.50
N ASP A 296 -9.63 10.35 -10.44
CA ASP A 296 -10.26 9.06 -10.70
C ASP A 296 -9.60 7.88 -9.97
N ARG A 297 -10.22 6.70 -10.09
CA ARG A 297 -9.74 5.48 -9.45
C ARG A 297 -8.41 4.97 -10.01
N ALA A 298 -8.12 5.20 -11.29
CA ALA A 298 -6.89 4.73 -11.94
C ALA A 298 -5.68 5.52 -11.43
N LEU A 299 -5.88 6.80 -11.14
CA LEU A 299 -4.88 7.69 -10.55
C LEU A 299 -4.75 7.52 -9.01
N ILE A 300 -5.69 6.83 -8.35
CA ILE A 300 -5.70 6.58 -6.89
C ILE A 300 -5.70 7.89 -6.09
N ASN A 301 -6.32 8.95 -6.62
CA ASN A 301 -6.35 10.28 -6.01
C ASN A 301 -7.72 10.74 -5.53
N THR A 302 -8.76 9.91 -5.69
CA THR A 302 -10.12 10.22 -5.24
C THR A 302 -10.27 10.39 -3.71
N VAL A 303 -9.28 9.93 -2.93
CA VAL A 303 -9.25 10.17 -1.49
C VAL A 303 -9.11 11.66 -1.17
N PHE A 304 -8.46 12.44 -2.05
CA PHE A 304 -8.24 13.88 -1.87
C PHE A 304 -9.41 14.74 -2.35
N ASP A 305 -10.47 14.14 -2.87
CA ASP A 305 -11.70 14.85 -3.15
C ASP A 305 -12.27 15.46 -1.86
N GLY A 306 -12.64 16.74 -1.92
CA GLY A 306 -13.06 17.51 -0.74
C GLY A 306 -11.95 17.95 0.21
N SER A 307 -10.69 17.62 -0.07
CA SER A 307 -9.56 18.01 0.80
C SER A 307 -9.15 19.48 0.67
N GLY A 308 -9.56 20.17 -0.39
CA GLY A 308 -9.06 21.51 -0.74
C GLY A 308 -7.63 21.50 -1.33
N LEU A 309 -6.99 20.33 -1.49
CA LEU A 309 -5.61 20.20 -1.97
C LEU A 309 -5.50 20.02 -3.50
N LEU A 310 -6.59 19.64 -4.16
CA LEU A 310 -6.64 19.51 -5.62
C LEU A 310 -6.40 20.87 -6.27
N ALA A 311 -5.45 20.95 -7.16
CA ALA A 311 -5.05 22.19 -7.81
C ALA A 311 -4.44 21.94 -9.17
N SER A 312 -4.65 22.90 -10.10
CA SER A 312 -4.11 22.84 -11.44
C SER A 312 -2.61 23.14 -11.50
N SER A 313 -1.97 22.71 -12.57
CA SER A 313 -0.59 23.08 -12.91
C SER A 313 -0.34 24.60 -12.90
N ARG A 314 -1.34 25.42 -13.25
CA ARG A 314 -1.24 26.89 -13.17
C ARG A 314 -1.05 27.38 -11.75
N GLU A 315 -1.71 26.74 -10.77
CA GLU A 315 -1.56 27.08 -9.36
C GLU A 315 -0.21 26.64 -8.81
N LEU A 316 0.28 25.48 -9.24
CA LEU A 316 1.66 25.03 -8.96
C LEU A 316 2.69 26.04 -9.46
N ILE A 317 2.60 26.45 -10.73
CA ILE A 317 3.51 27.44 -11.34
C ILE A 317 3.44 28.78 -10.61
N ALA A 318 2.26 29.19 -10.18
CA ALA A 318 2.06 30.42 -9.43
C ALA A 318 2.44 30.33 -7.93
N GLY A 319 2.96 29.19 -7.45
CA GLY A 319 3.35 28.99 -6.04
C GLY A 319 2.17 29.01 -5.06
N ARG A 320 0.96 28.67 -5.51
CA ARG A 320 -0.24 28.64 -4.65
C ARG A 320 -0.37 27.29 -3.98
N TYR A 321 0.32 27.11 -2.89
CA TYR A 321 0.31 25.91 -2.07
C TYR A 321 -0.79 25.98 -1.01
N ARG A 322 -1.37 24.81 -0.63
CA ARG A 322 -2.58 24.73 0.19
C ARG A 322 -2.40 23.84 1.42
N HIS A 323 -3.17 24.13 2.45
CA HIS A 323 -3.38 23.25 3.57
C HIS A 323 -4.74 22.54 3.42
N PRO A 324 -4.89 21.32 3.94
CA PRO A 324 -6.13 20.57 3.80
C PRO A 324 -7.28 21.14 4.64
N ASP A 325 -8.52 20.87 4.20
CA ASP A 325 -9.72 21.18 4.96
C ASP A 325 -9.75 20.37 6.28
N PRO A 326 -10.04 21.02 7.43
CA PRO A 326 -10.09 20.33 8.73
C PRO A 326 -11.10 19.18 8.81
N ALA A 327 -12.27 19.31 8.15
CA ALA A 327 -13.28 18.26 8.15
C ALA A 327 -12.81 17.03 7.35
N TRP A 328 -12.06 17.26 6.26
CA TRP A 328 -11.44 16.19 5.52
C TRP A 328 -10.36 15.48 6.35
N LEU A 329 -9.57 16.22 7.12
CA LEU A 329 -8.52 15.64 7.98
C LEU A 329 -9.09 14.64 8.98
N ASP A 330 -10.16 14.99 9.72
CA ASP A 330 -10.75 14.11 10.73
C ASP A 330 -11.31 12.81 10.14
N ASP A 331 -11.89 12.89 8.94
CA ASP A 331 -12.42 11.71 8.25
C ASP A 331 -11.36 10.87 7.56
N ASN A 332 -10.19 11.46 7.22
CA ASN A 332 -9.12 10.85 6.44
C ASN A 332 -7.76 10.95 7.14
N TYR A 333 -7.31 9.90 7.82
CA TYR A 333 -5.97 9.66 8.36
C TYR A 333 -5.49 10.55 9.51
N PHE A 334 -6.20 11.63 9.90
CA PHE A 334 -5.77 12.59 10.91
C PHE A 334 -6.75 12.71 12.09
N HIS A 335 -7.51 11.66 12.34
CA HIS A 335 -8.24 11.51 13.60
C HIS A 335 -7.24 11.42 14.77
N GLY A 336 -7.65 11.85 15.96
CA GLY A 336 -6.83 11.71 17.17
C GLY A 336 -6.62 10.23 17.54
N ASP A 337 -5.48 9.91 18.12
CA ASP A 337 -5.12 8.55 18.55
C ASP A 337 -6.01 8.01 19.68
N GLU A 338 -6.74 8.89 20.40
CA GLU A 338 -7.79 8.53 21.34
C GLU A 338 -8.97 7.77 20.71
N PHE A 339 -9.10 7.82 19.39
CA PHE A 339 -10.11 7.08 18.64
C PHE A 339 -9.62 5.73 18.11
N ASP A 340 -8.34 5.40 18.31
CA ASP A 340 -7.77 4.11 17.93
C ASP A 340 -8.42 2.98 18.73
N ASP A 341 -9.05 2.03 18.06
CA ASP A 341 -9.76 0.91 18.69
C ASP A 341 -9.22 -0.48 18.29
N TRP A 342 -8.28 -0.54 17.33
CA TRP A 342 -7.72 -1.79 16.83
C TRP A 342 -7.11 -2.68 17.93
N ALA A 343 -6.45 -2.07 18.92
CA ALA A 343 -5.84 -2.80 20.04
C ALA A 343 -6.89 -3.38 20.99
N SER A 344 -8.01 -2.69 21.19
CA SER A 344 -9.15 -3.19 21.96
C SER A 344 -9.79 -4.39 21.26
N HIS A 345 -9.98 -4.32 19.95
CA HIS A 345 -10.46 -5.45 19.13
C HIS A 345 -9.49 -6.64 19.19
N LEU A 346 -8.18 -6.39 19.09
CA LEU A 346 -7.15 -7.43 19.22
C LEU A 346 -7.23 -8.12 20.57
N ASN A 347 -7.31 -7.35 21.69
CA ASN A 347 -7.42 -7.90 23.03
C ASN A 347 -8.68 -8.75 23.20
N ALA A 348 -9.83 -8.28 22.75
CA ALA A 348 -11.08 -9.03 22.82
C ALA A 348 -11.02 -10.35 22.04
N LEU A 349 -10.36 -10.37 20.89
CA LEU A 349 -10.14 -11.59 20.09
C LEU A 349 -9.16 -12.55 20.78
N ALA A 350 -8.09 -12.04 21.38
CA ALA A 350 -7.13 -12.85 22.13
C ALA A 350 -7.75 -13.46 23.39
N ASP A 351 -8.58 -12.70 24.12
CA ASP A 351 -9.34 -13.20 25.27
C ASP A 351 -10.32 -14.31 24.88
N ARG A 352 -11.06 -14.13 23.78
CA ARG A 352 -11.95 -15.15 23.22
C ARG A 352 -11.17 -16.40 22.84
N ARG A 353 -10.01 -16.23 22.17
CA ARG A 353 -9.13 -17.34 21.80
C ARG A 353 -8.72 -18.14 23.04
N ALA A 354 -8.30 -17.48 24.11
CA ALA A 354 -7.87 -18.12 25.35
C ALA A 354 -9.02 -18.84 26.07
N ALA A 355 -10.22 -18.27 26.06
CA ALA A 355 -11.38 -18.81 26.77
C ALA A 355 -12.06 -19.98 26.04
N SER A 356 -12.22 -19.91 24.72
CA SER A 356 -13.06 -20.86 23.95
C SER A 356 -12.47 -21.25 22.58
N GLY A 357 -11.29 -20.76 22.24
CA GLY A 357 -10.77 -20.86 20.88
C GLY A 357 -11.49 -19.93 19.90
N LEU A 358 -10.97 -19.86 18.68
CA LEU A 358 -11.58 -19.09 17.60
C LEU A 358 -12.22 -19.99 16.55
N PRO A 359 -13.36 -19.58 15.98
CA PRO A 359 -14.04 -20.39 14.97
C PRO A 359 -13.16 -20.53 13.71
N GLN A 360 -13.29 -21.66 13.06
CA GLN A 360 -12.73 -21.88 11.73
C GLN A 360 -13.55 -21.06 10.71
N ARG A 361 -12.86 -20.30 9.87
CA ARG A 361 -13.47 -19.55 8.77
C ARG A 361 -13.22 -20.26 7.45
N THR A 362 -14.18 -20.21 6.55
CA THR A 362 -14.07 -20.80 5.22
C THR A 362 -14.19 -19.72 4.17
N ARG A 363 -13.48 -19.90 3.05
CA ARG A 363 -13.62 -18.98 1.90
C ARG A 363 -14.99 -19.17 1.28
N VAL A 364 -15.60 -18.06 0.90
CA VAL A 364 -16.85 -18.02 0.14
C VAL A 364 -16.67 -17.45 -1.27
N HIS A 365 -15.57 -16.72 -1.53
CA HIS A 365 -15.34 -16.06 -2.81
C HIS A 365 -14.26 -16.76 -3.64
N ASN A 366 -14.45 -16.69 -4.97
CA ASN A 366 -13.48 -17.17 -5.96
C ASN A 366 -13.08 -18.65 -5.77
N LEU A 367 -14.03 -19.53 -5.52
CA LEU A 367 -13.81 -20.95 -5.27
C LEU A 367 -13.68 -21.77 -6.56
N THR A 368 -14.17 -21.25 -7.70
CA THR A 368 -14.13 -21.94 -9.01
C THR A 368 -12.69 -22.29 -9.39
N GLY A 369 -12.46 -23.55 -9.78
CA GLY A 369 -11.14 -24.08 -10.13
C GLY A 369 -10.40 -24.80 -9.01
N GLY A 370 -10.94 -24.79 -7.79
CA GLY A 370 -10.47 -25.63 -6.68
C GLY A 370 -8.97 -25.58 -6.42
N ALA A 371 -8.35 -26.73 -6.24
CA ALA A 371 -6.92 -26.89 -5.92
C ALA A 371 -5.98 -26.34 -7.02
N LEU A 372 -6.34 -26.51 -8.29
CA LEU A 372 -5.54 -25.99 -9.42
C LEU A 372 -5.47 -24.46 -9.42
N ARG A 373 -6.59 -23.80 -9.13
CA ARG A 373 -6.60 -22.35 -9.02
C ARG A 373 -5.77 -21.90 -7.83
N SER A 374 -5.90 -22.54 -6.68
CA SER A 374 -5.12 -22.22 -5.50
C SER A 374 -3.63 -22.39 -5.74
N ALA A 375 -3.20 -23.47 -6.40
CA ALA A 375 -1.82 -23.71 -6.81
C ALA A 375 -1.31 -22.64 -7.80
N TYR A 376 -2.12 -22.25 -8.78
CA TYR A 376 -1.81 -21.19 -9.72
C TYR A 376 -1.66 -19.81 -9.01
N GLU A 377 -2.60 -19.46 -8.13
CA GLU A 377 -2.55 -18.23 -7.35
C GLU A 377 -1.29 -18.18 -6.49
N ARG A 378 -0.96 -19.28 -5.82
CA ARG A 378 0.26 -19.43 -5.02
C ARG A 378 1.52 -19.24 -5.88
N ARG A 379 1.66 -19.98 -6.99
CA ARG A 379 2.79 -19.86 -7.91
C ARG A 379 2.96 -18.45 -8.47
N ARG A 380 1.86 -17.81 -8.83
CA ARG A 380 1.89 -16.44 -9.35
C ARG A 380 2.43 -15.42 -8.35
N VAL A 381 2.16 -15.61 -7.06
CA VAL A 381 2.54 -14.66 -6.02
C VAL A 381 3.94 -14.92 -5.50
N LEU A 382 4.32 -16.19 -5.36
CA LEU A 382 5.62 -16.61 -4.85
C LEU A 382 6.69 -16.72 -5.94
N GLY A 383 6.30 -16.84 -7.20
CA GLY A 383 7.27 -16.97 -8.31
C GLY A 383 8.20 -18.18 -8.11
N THR A 384 9.50 -17.94 -8.13
CA THR A 384 10.54 -18.97 -7.93
C THR A 384 10.59 -19.51 -6.51
N TYR A 385 10.03 -18.80 -5.53
CA TYR A 385 9.96 -19.25 -4.12
C TYR A 385 8.82 -20.25 -3.86
N ASP A 386 8.00 -20.57 -4.87
CA ASP A 386 7.02 -21.65 -4.77
C ASP A 386 7.66 -22.99 -5.09
N THR A 387 7.79 -23.86 -4.09
CA THR A 387 8.35 -25.23 -4.21
C THR A 387 7.30 -26.27 -4.64
N GLY A 388 6.01 -25.87 -4.72
CA GLY A 388 4.91 -26.78 -5.04
C GLY A 388 4.93 -27.23 -6.50
N THR A 389 4.98 -28.54 -6.73
CA THR A 389 4.97 -29.15 -8.09
C THR A 389 3.66 -28.86 -8.86
N LEU A 390 2.52 -28.84 -8.17
CA LEU A 390 1.21 -28.48 -8.73
C LEU A 390 1.16 -27.04 -9.22
N GLY A 391 1.94 -26.11 -8.62
CA GLY A 391 2.04 -24.72 -9.03
C GLY A 391 2.69 -24.57 -10.41
N ALA A 392 3.71 -25.35 -10.70
CA ALA A 392 4.38 -25.37 -12.00
C ALA A 392 3.44 -25.88 -13.11
N ALA A 393 2.76 -26.99 -12.87
CA ALA A 393 1.79 -27.55 -13.82
C ALA A 393 0.59 -26.59 -14.05
N ALA A 394 0.05 -26.00 -12.98
CA ALA A 394 -1.04 -25.03 -13.05
C ALA A 394 -0.66 -23.73 -13.79
N ALA A 395 0.60 -23.32 -13.74
CA ALA A 395 1.10 -22.16 -14.47
C ALA A 395 1.14 -22.40 -15.98
N VAL A 396 1.53 -23.60 -16.41
CA VAL A 396 1.55 -23.99 -17.84
C VAL A 396 0.13 -23.99 -18.44
N ILE A 397 -0.87 -24.47 -17.68
CA ILE A 397 -2.26 -24.55 -18.15
C ILE A 397 -2.97 -23.20 -18.00
N GLY A 398 -2.74 -22.49 -16.92
CA GLY A 398 -3.46 -21.25 -16.56
C GLY A 398 -2.98 -19.99 -17.30
N ALA A 399 -1.73 -19.94 -17.74
CA ALA A 399 -1.17 -18.77 -18.43
C ALA A 399 -1.83 -18.52 -19.82
N PRO A 400 -2.00 -19.52 -20.69
CA PRO A 400 -2.68 -19.33 -21.97
C PRO A 400 -4.13 -18.90 -21.84
N VAL A 401 -4.89 -19.54 -20.93
CA VAL A 401 -6.31 -19.23 -20.67
C VAL A 401 -6.48 -17.77 -20.22
N ARG A 402 -5.60 -17.30 -19.37
CA ARG A 402 -5.65 -15.92 -18.92
C ARG A 402 -5.25 -14.91 -19.99
N TRP A 403 -4.30 -15.25 -20.84
CA TRP A 403 -3.90 -14.41 -21.97
C TRP A 403 -5.03 -14.24 -22.99
N THR A 404 -5.73 -15.33 -23.34
CA THR A 404 -6.90 -15.30 -24.24
C THR A 404 -8.06 -14.51 -23.63
N LEU A 405 -8.35 -14.70 -22.34
CA LEU A 405 -9.40 -13.94 -21.63
C LEU A 405 -9.06 -12.44 -21.52
N ARG A 406 -7.79 -12.08 -21.30
CA ARG A 406 -7.35 -10.67 -21.28
C ARG A 406 -7.46 -10.03 -22.67
N ARG A 407 -7.02 -10.72 -23.73
CA ARG A 407 -7.15 -10.24 -25.11
C ARG A 407 -8.60 -10.09 -25.52
N GLY A 408 -9.45 -11.07 -25.20
CA GLY A 408 -10.89 -11.02 -25.48
C GLY A 408 -11.56 -9.84 -24.76
N ARG A 409 -11.24 -9.60 -23.49
CA ARG A 409 -11.74 -8.44 -22.72
C ARG A 409 -11.23 -7.11 -23.26
N LYS A 410 -9.96 -7.02 -23.66
CA LYS A 410 -9.40 -5.81 -24.27
C LYS A 410 -10.05 -5.52 -25.62
N ALA A 411 -10.22 -6.53 -26.48
CA ALA A 411 -10.90 -6.40 -27.76
C ALA A 411 -12.37 -6.00 -27.59
N LEU A 412 -13.08 -6.58 -26.61
CA LEU A 412 -14.47 -6.24 -26.32
C LEU A 412 -14.62 -4.80 -25.81
N ARG A 413 -13.70 -4.34 -24.98
CA ARG A 413 -13.65 -2.94 -24.49
C ARG A 413 -13.39 -1.96 -25.63
N THR A 414 -12.46 -2.28 -26.51
CA THR A 414 -12.15 -1.47 -27.70
C THR A 414 -13.35 -1.40 -28.66
N LEU A 415 -14.08 -2.51 -28.85
CA LEU A 415 -15.28 -2.57 -29.68
C LEU A 415 -16.48 -1.84 -29.09
N LEU A 416 -16.61 -1.82 -27.77
CA LEU A 416 -17.74 -1.16 -27.08
C LEU A 416 -17.49 0.33 -26.78
N GLY A 417 -16.34 0.89 -27.13
CA GLY A 417 -16.03 2.31 -26.93
C GLY A 417 -16.05 2.76 -25.46
N ALA A 418 -16.02 1.82 -24.50
CA ALA A 418 -16.11 2.11 -23.10
C ALA A 418 -14.78 2.67 -22.58
N ARG A 419 -14.78 3.91 -22.10
CA ARG A 419 -13.74 4.45 -21.23
C ARG A 419 -13.63 3.59 -19.96
N GLU A 420 -12.48 3.56 -19.33
CA GLU A 420 -12.06 2.64 -18.24
C GLU A 420 -12.88 2.69 -16.92
N ASP A 421 -14.03 3.32 -16.89
CA ASP A 421 -14.84 3.57 -15.69
C ASP A 421 -15.84 2.46 -15.30
N ALA A 422 -15.86 1.33 -15.99
CA ALA A 422 -16.77 0.24 -15.65
C ALA A 422 -16.07 -0.86 -14.83
N ALA A 423 -16.58 -1.08 -13.62
CA ALA A 423 -16.26 -2.25 -12.79
C ALA A 423 -16.33 -3.56 -13.59
N PRO A 424 -15.53 -4.59 -13.28
CA PRO A 424 -15.57 -5.85 -14.00
C PRO A 424 -16.97 -6.45 -13.97
N LEU A 425 -17.59 -6.63 -15.14
CA LEU A 425 -18.85 -7.36 -15.28
C LEU A 425 -18.68 -8.77 -14.69
N GLU A 426 -19.38 -9.05 -13.61
CA GLU A 426 -19.55 -10.40 -13.08
C GLU A 426 -20.39 -11.21 -14.07
N LEU A 427 -19.90 -12.39 -14.42
CA LEU A 427 -20.71 -13.36 -15.14
C LEU A 427 -21.86 -13.81 -14.24
N PRO A 428 -23.12 -13.88 -14.74
CA PRO A 428 -24.25 -14.32 -13.95
C PRO A 428 -24.01 -15.74 -13.41
N GLN A 429 -24.29 -15.95 -12.15
CA GLN A 429 -24.29 -17.28 -11.52
C GLN A 429 -25.42 -18.12 -12.14
N PRO A 430 -25.22 -19.40 -12.45
CA PRO A 430 -26.31 -20.25 -12.86
C PRO A 430 -27.33 -20.37 -11.72
N ALA A 431 -28.60 -20.10 -12.05
CA ALA A 431 -29.72 -20.20 -11.14
C ALA A 431 -29.74 -21.61 -10.51
N GLY A 432 -29.79 -21.67 -9.18
CA GLY A 432 -30.01 -22.90 -8.45
C GLY A 432 -31.31 -23.56 -8.89
N ARG A 433 -31.26 -24.84 -9.19
CA ARG A 433 -32.46 -25.66 -9.40
C ARG A 433 -33.09 -25.97 -8.02
N PRO A 434 -34.42 -26.11 -8.00
CA PRO A 434 -35.22 -26.28 -6.80
C PRO A 434 -34.88 -27.54 -5.97
#